data_a1c115c4bce6f065290ace127bbd9055
#
_entry.id   a1c115c4bce6f065290ace127bbd9055
#
_cell.length_a   1.000
_cell.length_b   1.000
_cell.length_c   1.000
_cell.angle_alpha   90.00
_cell.angle_beta   90.00
_cell.angle_gamma   90.00
#
_symmetry.space_group_name_H-M   'P 1'
#
loop_
_entity.id
_entity.type
_entity.pdbx_description
1 polymer ?
#
loop_
_entity_poly.entity_id
_entity_poly.type
_entity_poly.pdbx_seq_one_letter_code
_entity_poly.pdbx_strand_id
1 'polypeptide(L)'
;MESANRAFFNSPRVHFQRNALAHAGKSSRRVVSAFIATAFAQPDHATVKTQWRLVADQMRRKLPKLATLMDTAEEDVLAYMTFPAQHRAKLHSTNPIERLNGEIKRRTDVVGIFPNEASIRRFVGAILMEQTEEWTVQRGRYLTLETLAPVCDDVMVSLPAAQRD
;
A
#
# COMPACT_ATOMS: atom_id res chain seq x y z
N MET A 1 2.81 -20.51 -9.60
CA MET A 1 3.64 -19.28 -9.43
C MET A 1 2.89 -17.98 -9.78
N GLU A 2 1.57 -18.05 -9.96
CA GLU A 2 0.74 -16.92 -10.47
C GLU A 2 -0.09 -16.18 -9.39
N SER A 3 -0.12 -16.68 -8.18
CA SER A 3 -0.91 -16.09 -7.09
C SER A 3 -0.18 -15.03 -6.24
N ALA A 4 1.15 -14.96 -6.31
CA ALA A 4 1.94 -13.98 -5.54
C ALA A 4 1.91 -12.56 -6.13
N ASN A 5 1.59 -12.41 -7.41
CA ASN A 5 1.68 -11.12 -8.11
C ASN A 5 0.41 -10.25 -8.03
N ARG A 6 -0.67 -10.76 -7.45
CA ARG A 6 -1.93 -10.00 -7.25
C ARG A 6 -2.00 -9.21 -5.94
N ALA A 7 -1.09 -9.45 -5.00
CA ALA A 7 -1.13 -8.85 -3.66
C ALA A 7 -0.53 -7.43 -3.60
N PHE A 8 0.30 -7.04 -4.57
CA PHE A 8 1.06 -5.78 -4.52
C PHE A 8 0.28 -4.51 -4.83
N PHE A 9 -0.94 -4.58 -5.36
CA PHE A 9 -1.68 -3.40 -5.84
C PHE A 9 -2.83 -2.92 -4.94
N ASN A 10 -3.06 -3.57 -3.82
CA ASN A 10 -4.13 -3.18 -2.90
C ASN A 10 -3.56 -2.88 -1.53
N SER A 11 -4.01 -1.79 -0.88
CA SER A 11 -3.58 -1.41 0.47
C SER A 11 -3.45 -2.67 1.36
N PRO A 12 -2.24 -3.09 1.72
CA PRO A 12 -2.04 -4.35 2.42
C PRO A 12 -2.89 -4.40 3.68
N ARG A 13 -3.00 -3.26 4.38
CA ARG A 13 -3.76 -3.13 5.62
C ARG A 13 -5.27 -3.29 5.42
N VAL A 14 -5.86 -2.59 4.44
CA VAL A 14 -7.33 -2.62 4.22
C VAL A 14 -7.77 -3.98 3.69
N HIS A 15 -7.01 -4.54 2.74
CA HIS A 15 -7.31 -5.86 2.18
C HIS A 15 -7.09 -6.97 3.18
N PHE A 16 -6.00 -6.89 3.95
CA PHE A 16 -5.77 -7.81 5.05
C PHE A 16 -6.95 -7.78 6.03
N GLN A 17 -7.36 -6.59 6.48
CA GLN A 17 -8.47 -6.46 7.43
C GLN A 17 -9.78 -7.05 6.87
N ARG A 18 -10.07 -6.81 5.60
CA ARG A 18 -11.24 -7.40 4.92
C ARG A 18 -11.16 -8.92 4.87
N ASN A 19 -10.00 -9.47 4.49
CA ASN A 19 -9.77 -10.92 4.46
C ASN A 19 -9.83 -11.54 5.86
N ALA A 20 -9.21 -10.91 6.84
CA ALA A 20 -9.26 -11.34 8.24
C ALA A 20 -10.69 -11.43 8.77
N LEU A 21 -11.52 -10.41 8.46
CA LEU A 21 -12.92 -10.39 8.87
C LEU A 21 -13.80 -11.41 8.12
N ALA A 22 -13.37 -11.89 6.95
CA ALA A 22 -14.04 -12.99 6.25
C ALA A 22 -13.91 -14.32 7.01
N HIS A 23 -12.80 -14.52 7.73
CA HIS A 23 -12.58 -15.70 8.59
C HIS A 23 -13.27 -15.60 9.96
N ALA A 24 -13.80 -14.44 10.32
CA ALA A 24 -14.53 -14.23 11.54
C ALA A 24 -16.05 -14.35 11.32
N GLY A 25 -16.74 -15.10 12.18
CA GLY A 25 -18.22 -15.13 12.20
C GLY A 25 -18.79 -13.73 12.48
N LYS A 26 -20.03 -13.47 12.06
CA LYS A 26 -20.68 -12.14 12.19
C LYS A 26 -20.55 -11.53 13.59
N SER A 27 -20.76 -12.33 14.65
CA SER A 27 -20.65 -11.92 16.05
C SER A 27 -19.22 -11.58 16.50
N SER A 28 -18.21 -12.22 15.90
CA SER A 28 -16.80 -12.07 16.29
C SER A 28 -16.06 -10.97 15.52
N ARG A 29 -16.60 -10.47 14.41
CA ARG A 29 -15.93 -9.48 13.53
C ARG A 29 -15.49 -8.23 14.28
N ARG A 30 -16.34 -7.73 15.17
CA ARG A 30 -16.06 -6.51 15.94
C ARG A 30 -14.87 -6.71 16.88
N VAL A 31 -14.83 -7.87 17.53
CA VAL A 31 -13.74 -8.24 18.45
C VAL A 31 -12.44 -8.43 17.67
N VAL A 32 -12.47 -9.21 16.57
CA VAL A 32 -11.31 -9.43 15.69
C VAL A 32 -10.78 -8.10 15.15
N SER A 33 -11.66 -7.21 14.68
CA SER A 33 -11.25 -5.89 14.20
C SER A 33 -10.56 -5.06 15.28
N ALA A 34 -11.09 -5.08 16.52
CA ALA A 34 -10.48 -4.37 17.65
C ALA A 34 -9.09 -4.93 17.98
N PHE A 35 -8.93 -6.25 18.03
CA PHE A 35 -7.62 -6.87 18.27
C PHE A 35 -6.58 -6.52 17.19
N ILE A 36 -6.95 -6.61 15.91
CA ILE A 36 -6.06 -6.22 14.81
C ILE A 36 -5.72 -4.72 14.89
N ALA A 37 -6.67 -3.87 15.26
CA ALA A 37 -6.43 -2.45 15.44
C ALA A 37 -5.40 -2.14 16.53
N THR A 38 -5.31 -2.95 17.60
CA THR A 38 -4.28 -2.76 18.64
C THR A 38 -2.88 -2.98 18.11
N ALA A 39 -2.68 -3.90 17.17
CA ALA A 39 -1.38 -4.10 16.51
C ALA A 39 -1.00 -2.87 15.68
N PHE A 40 -1.91 -2.36 14.86
CA PHE A 40 -1.65 -1.19 14.03
C PHE A 40 -1.51 0.14 14.80
N ALA A 41 -1.89 0.17 16.06
CA ALA A 41 -1.75 1.35 16.92
C ALA A 41 -0.34 1.48 17.52
N GLN A 42 0.53 0.50 17.33
CA GLN A 42 1.90 0.53 17.88
C GLN A 42 2.79 1.55 17.15
N PRO A 43 3.71 2.23 17.85
CA PRO A 43 4.49 3.34 17.29
C PRO A 43 5.62 2.90 16.36
N ASP A 44 6.22 1.74 16.60
CA ASP A 44 7.40 1.25 15.88
C ASP A 44 7.25 -0.17 15.36
N HIS A 45 8.16 -0.57 14.45
CA HIS A 45 8.12 -1.85 13.77
C HIS A 45 8.32 -3.05 14.71
N ALA A 46 9.14 -2.92 15.75
CA ALA A 46 9.41 -4.02 16.68
C ALA A 46 8.19 -4.29 17.57
N THR A 47 7.59 -3.23 18.11
CA THR A 47 6.41 -3.34 18.97
C THR A 47 5.18 -3.80 18.17
N VAL A 48 5.02 -3.35 16.91
CA VAL A 48 3.92 -3.84 16.07
C VAL A 48 4.05 -5.33 15.78
N LYS A 49 5.24 -5.84 15.47
CA LYS A 49 5.47 -7.29 15.28
C LYS A 49 5.15 -8.10 16.52
N THR A 50 5.60 -7.63 17.67
CA THR A 50 5.30 -8.28 18.96
C THR A 50 3.81 -8.34 19.22
N GLN A 51 3.10 -7.22 19.05
CA GLN A 51 1.66 -7.15 19.25
C GLN A 51 0.89 -7.96 18.21
N TRP A 52 1.36 -7.98 16.96
CA TRP A 52 0.78 -8.78 15.87
C TRP A 52 0.79 -10.26 16.20
N ARG A 53 1.95 -10.79 16.62
CA ARG A 53 2.11 -12.20 17.02
C ARG A 53 1.28 -12.55 18.25
N LEU A 54 1.21 -11.66 19.23
CA LEU A 54 0.35 -11.82 20.41
C LEU A 54 -1.11 -11.96 20.00
N VAL A 55 -1.59 -11.11 19.11
CA VAL A 55 -2.96 -11.17 18.58
C VAL A 55 -3.19 -12.48 17.80
N ALA A 56 -2.24 -12.88 16.96
CA ALA A 56 -2.33 -14.15 16.21
C ALA A 56 -2.44 -15.34 17.17
N ASP A 57 -1.63 -15.40 18.23
CA ASP A 57 -1.66 -16.46 19.23
C ASP A 57 -2.96 -16.50 20.02
N GLN A 58 -3.49 -15.35 20.41
CA GLN A 58 -4.80 -15.26 21.06
C GLN A 58 -5.94 -15.77 20.17
N MET A 59 -5.85 -15.54 18.85
CA MET A 59 -6.85 -15.99 17.89
C MET A 59 -6.67 -17.48 17.53
N ARG A 60 -5.50 -18.06 17.67
CA ARG A 60 -5.14 -19.42 17.21
C ARG A 60 -6.08 -20.49 17.73
N ARG A 61 -6.51 -20.38 18.99
CA ARG A 61 -7.39 -21.37 19.63
C ARG A 61 -8.81 -21.34 19.06
N LYS A 62 -9.35 -20.17 18.73
CA LYS A 62 -10.75 -20.00 18.30
C LYS A 62 -10.88 -19.87 16.77
N LEU A 63 -9.91 -19.26 16.13
CA LEU A 63 -9.89 -18.92 14.71
C LEU A 63 -8.53 -19.29 14.08
N PRO A 64 -8.20 -20.61 13.98
CA PRO A 64 -6.89 -21.05 13.51
C PRO A 64 -6.56 -20.57 12.10
N LYS A 65 -7.55 -20.52 11.19
CA LYS A 65 -7.36 -20.01 9.82
C LYS A 65 -6.98 -18.51 9.81
N LEU A 66 -7.55 -17.74 10.72
CA LEU A 66 -7.19 -16.32 10.87
C LEU A 66 -5.76 -16.18 11.41
N ALA A 67 -5.37 -16.98 12.40
CA ALA A 67 -4.01 -16.95 12.93
C ALA A 67 -2.99 -17.31 11.84
N THR A 68 -3.23 -18.36 11.05
CA THR A 68 -2.36 -18.70 9.91
C THR A 68 -2.29 -17.57 8.88
N LEU A 69 -3.41 -16.91 8.58
CA LEU A 69 -3.43 -15.75 7.70
C LEU A 69 -2.57 -14.59 8.27
N MET A 70 -2.64 -14.35 9.58
CA MET A 70 -1.81 -13.33 10.24
C MET A 70 -0.33 -13.69 10.17
N ASP A 71 0.04 -14.94 10.46
CA ASP A 71 1.43 -15.40 10.40
C ASP A 71 2.02 -15.24 8.99
N THR A 72 1.25 -15.59 7.95
CA THR A 72 1.70 -15.52 6.56
C THR A 72 1.80 -14.10 6.03
N ALA A 73 0.93 -13.21 6.49
CA ALA A 73 0.83 -11.84 5.99
C ALA A 73 1.67 -10.82 6.79
N GLU A 74 2.35 -11.24 7.87
CA GLU A 74 3.07 -10.35 8.80
C GLU A 74 4.01 -9.40 8.07
N GLU A 75 4.93 -9.95 7.27
CA GLU A 75 5.95 -9.14 6.59
C GLU A 75 5.35 -8.17 5.58
N ASP A 76 4.40 -8.63 4.77
CA ASP A 76 3.79 -7.81 3.73
C ASP A 76 2.93 -6.68 4.32
N VAL A 77 2.13 -7.01 5.34
CA VAL A 77 1.19 -6.05 5.95
C VAL A 77 1.92 -5.01 6.79
N LEU A 78 3.06 -5.36 7.40
CA LEU A 78 3.82 -4.49 8.27
C LEU A 78 5.00 -3.79 7.57
N ALA A 79 5.27 -4.09 6.29
CA ALA A 79 6.37 -3.52 5.51
C ALA A 79 6.41 -1.97 5.55
N TYR A 80 5.24 -1.30 5.53
CA TYR A 80 5.17 0.15 5.58
C TYR A 80 5.70 0.76 6.89
N MET A 81 5.79 -0.04 7.97
CA MET A 81 6.31 0.40 9.28
C MET A 81 7.83 0.58 9.29
N THR A 82 8.56 0.05 8.30
CA THR A 82 10.00 0.30 8.14
C THR A 82 10.30 1.73 7.69
N PHE A 83 9.30 2.40 7.12
CA PHE A 83 9.44 3.79 6.67
C PHE A 83 9.25 4.81 7.82
N PRO A 84 9.78 6.04 7.68
CA PRO A 84 9.57 7.11 8.63
C PRO A 84 8.08 7.38 8.91
N ALA A 85 7.73 7.66 10.15
CA ALA A 85 6.34 7.78 10.61
C ALA A 85 5.49 8.74 9.76
N GLN A 86 6.09 9.83 9.27
CA GLN A 86 5.43 10.84 8.42
C GLN A 86 4.94 10.29 7.07
N HIS A 87 5.51 9.17 6.59
CA HIS A 87 5.14 8.55 5.32
C HIS A 87 4.18 7.37 5.49
N ARG A 88 4.11 6.77 6.68
CA ARG A 88 3.33 5.55 6.94
C ARG A 88 1.86 5.71 6.57
N ALA A 89 1.26 6.87 6.88
CA ALA A 89 -0.14 7.16 6.54
C ALA A 89 -0.42 7.13 5.03
N LYS A 90 0.57 7.49 4.22
CA LYS A 90 0.47 7.49 2.76
C LYS A 90 0.78 6.11 2.16
N LEU A 91 1.76 5.41 2.72
CA LEU A 91 2.21 4.11 2.23
C LEU A 91 1.23 2.97 2.51
N HIS A 92 0.47 3.04 3.60
CA HIS A 92 -0.56 2.04 3.88
C HIS A 92 -1.85 2.24 3.07
N SER A 93 -1.95 3.30 2.27
CA SER A 93 -3.13 3.60 1.45
C SER A 93 -2.80 3.54 -0.03
N THR A 94 -3.55 2.74 -0.78
CA THR A 94 -3.48 2.63 -2.25
C THR A 94 -4.48 3.52 -2.96
N ASN A 95 -5.24 4.35 -2.20
CA ASN A 95 -6.27 5.20 -2.77
C ASN A 95 -5.82 6.03 -4.00
N PRO A 96 -4.61 6.62 -4.04
CA PRO A 96 -4.15 7.35 -5.22
C PRO A 96 -4.02 6.45 -6.46
N ILE A 97 -3.48 5.24 -6.29
CA ILE A 97 -3.32 4.26 -7.38
C ILE A 97 -4.69 3.71 -7.82
N GLU A 98 -5.58 3.45 -6.87
CA GLU A 98 -6.94 3.00 -7.17
C GLU A 98 -7.73 4.06 -7.96
N ARG A 99 -7.60 5.35 -7.57
CA ARG A 99 -8.20 6.47 -8.30
C ARG A 99 -7.61 6.58 -9.70
N LEU A 100 -6.29 6.49 -9.85
CA LEU A 100 -5.62 6.53 -11.15
C LEU A 100 -6.07 5.36 -12.04
N ASN A 101 -6.12 4.14 -11.51
CA ASN A 101 -6.63 2.99 -12.25
C ASN A 101 -8.10 3.14 -12.65
N GLY A 102 -8.92 3.70 -11.76
CA GLY A 102 -10.32 4.02 -12.04
C GLY A 102 -10.46 5.04 -13.16
N GLU A 103 -9.61 6.08 -13.17
CA GLU A 103 -9.61 7.12 -14.21
C GLU A 103 -9.13 6.58 -15.56
N ILE A 104 -8.05 5.78 -15.58
CA ILE A 104 -7.59 5.10 -16.80
C ILE A 104 -8.73 4.23 -17.36
N LYS A 105 -9.36 3.42 -16.52
CA LYS A 105 -10.46 2.56 -16.94
C LYS A 105 -11.63 3.38 -17.51
N ARG A 106 -12.07 4.40 -16.81
CA ARG A 106 -13.18 5.27 -17.23
C ARG A 106 -12.90 5.91 -18.61
N ARG A 107 -11.69 6.43 -18.82
CA ARG A 107 -11.32 7.08 -20.08
C ARG A 107 -11.14 6.05 -21.20
N THR A 108 -10.60 4.87 -20.92
CA THR A 108 -10.49 3.79 -21.92
C THR A 108 -11.85 3.24 -22.33
N ASP A 109 -12.80 3.12 -21.41
CA ASP A 109 -14.17 2.69 -21.69
C ASP A 109 -14.89 3.68 -22.65
N VAL A 110 -14.62 4.98 -22.55
CA VAL A 110 -15.17 6.01 -23.45
C VAL A 110 -14.61 5.88 -24.88
N VAL A 111 -13.33 5.55 -25.02
CA VAL A 111 -12.72 5.33 -26.34
C VAL A 111 -13.23 4.03 -26.98
N GLY A 112 -13.49 3.02 -26.17
CA GLY A 112 -14.06 1.74 -26.57
C GLY A 112 -13.08 0.84 -27.29
N ILE A 113 -12.73 1.12 -28.55
CA ILE A 113 -11.86 0.27 -29.38
C ILE A 113 -10.58 1.00 -29.74
N PHE A 114 -9.44 0.37 -29.46
CA PHE A 114 -8.13 0.86 -29.86
C PHE A 114 -7.63 0.12 -31.09
N PRO A 115 -7.11 0.80 -32.12
CA PRO A 115 -6.67 0.17 -33.36
C PRO A 115 -5.44 -0.73 -33.21
N ASN A 116 -4.59 -0.44 -32.21
CA ASN A 116 -3.39 -1.21 -31.93
C ASN A 116 -2.86 -0.95 -30.51
N GLU A 117 -1.91 -1.78 -30.05
CA GLU A 117 -1.28 -1.67 -28.76
C GLU A 117 -0.53 -0.33 -28.56
N ALA A 118 0.09 0.19 -29.61
CA ALA A 118 0.81 1.46 -29.53
C ALA A 118 -0.12 2.64 -29.23
N SER A 119 -1.38 2.60 -29.70
CA SER A 119 -2.39 3.62 -29.37
C SER A 119 -2.83 3.53 -27.91
N ILE A 120 -2.95 2.32 -27.35
CA ILE A 120 -3.22 2.12 -25.92
C ILE A 120 -2.11 2.70 -25.08
N ARG A 121 -0.86 2.36 -25.41
CA ARG A 121 0.32 2.86 -24.68
C ARG A 121 0.42 4.38 -24.70
N ARG A 122 0.19 5.01 -25.84
CA ARG A 122 0.19 6.48 -25.96
C ARG A 122 -0.93 7.11 -25.13
N PHE A 123 -2.11 6.54 -25.18
CA PHE A 123 -3.25 7.05 -24.45
C PHE A 123 -3.04 6.95 -22.93
N VAL A 124 -2.62 5.78 -22.43
CA VAL A 124 -2.31 5.57 -21.02
C VAL A 124 -1.14 6.47 -20.60
N GLY A 125 -0.10 6.58 -21.43
CA GLY A 125 1.03 7.46 -21.19
C GLY A 125 0.62 8.93 -21.03
N ALA A 126 -0.27 9.42 -21.87
CA ALA A 126 -0.80 10.79 -21.76
C ALA A 126 -1.56 11.02 -20.43
N ILE A 127 -2.38 10.04 -20.00
CA ILE A 127 -3.07 10.13 -18.69
C ILE A 127 -2.07 10.16 -17.54
N LEU A 128 -1.01 9.34 -17.62
CA LEU A 128 0.03 9.30 -16.57
C LEU A 128 0.83 10.60 -16.52
N MET A 129 1.12 11.21 -17.67
CA MET A 129 1.78 12.53 -17.72
C MET A 129 0.91 13.61 -17.10
N GLU A 130 -0.36 13.70 -17.50
CA GLU A 130 -1.34 14.63 -16.92
C GLU A 130 -1.40 14.49 -15.39
N GLN A 131 -1.49 13.26 -14.90
CA GLN A 131 -1.55 12.99 -13.47
C GLN A 131 -0.23 13.36 -12.75
N THR A 132 0.91 13.14 -13.39
CA THR A 132 2.22 13.52 -12.85
C THR A 132 2.33 15.05 -12.72
N GLU A 133 1.88 15.80 -13.72
CA GLU A 133 1.83 17.26 -13.69
C GLU A 133 0.92 17.75 -12.55
N GLU A 134 -0.28 17.20 -12.41
CA GLU A 134 -1.19 17.51 -11.30
C GLU A 134 -0.54 17.28 -9.93
N TRP A 135 0.13 16.13 -9.75
CA TRP A 135 0.81 15.81 -8.50
C TRP A 135 2.01 16.71 -8.21
N THR A 136 2.69 17.19 -9.24
CA THR A 136 3.83 18.09 -9.11
C THR A 136 3.40 19.49 -8.61
N VAL A 137 2.22 19.94 -9.02
CA VAL A 137 1.66 21.24 -8.62
C VAL A 137 0.98 21.17 -7.25
N GLN A 138 0.56 20.00 -6.80
CA GLN A 138 -0.08 19.84 -5.49
C GLN A 138 0.89 20.20 -4.36
N ARG A 139 0.43 21.04 -3.41
CA ARG A 139 1.21 21.51 -2.25
C ARG A 139 1.73 20.43 -1.31
N GLY A 140 1.15 19.25 -1.35
CA GLY A 140 1.53 18.12 -0.51
C GLY A 140 2.31 17.07 -1.31
N ARG A 141 3.64 17.20 -1.41
CA ARG A 141 4.47 16.12 -1.96
C ARG A 141 4.27 14.84 -1.17
N TYR A 142 4.03 13.75 -1.89
CA TYR A 142 3.81 12.45 -1.26
C TYR A 142 5.04 11.98 -0.48
N LEU A 143 6.21 12.10 -1.08
CA LEU A 143 7.51 11.73 -0.53
C LEU A 143 8.54 12.76 -0.98
N THR A 144 9.48 13.13 -0.13
CA THR A 144 10.63 13.96 -0.49
C THR A 144 11.91 13.16 -0.35
N LEU A 145 12.90 13.44 -1.18
CA LEU A 145 14.20 12.75 -1.14
C LEU A 145 14.87 12.89 0.24
N GLU A 146 14.76 14.07 0.86
CA GLU A 146 15.31 14.35 2.19
C GLU A 146 14.72 13.45 3.28
N THR A 147 13.42 13.18 3.19
CA THR A 147 12.71 12.35 4.18
C THR A 147 12.82 10.85 3.89
N LEU A 148 13.25 10.46 2.70
CA LEU A 148 13.56 9.08 2.33
C LEU A 148 15.04 8.73 2.50
N ALA A 149 15.93 9.71 2.56
CA ALA A 149 17.36 9.49 2.70
C ALA A 149 17.75 8.48 3.82
N PRO A 150 17.08 8.47 4.98
CA PRO A 150 17.40 7.49 6.04
C PRO A 150 17.02 6.04 5.71
N VAL A 151 16.26 5.81 4.63
CA VAL A 151 15.78 4.48 4.21
C VAL A 151 16.59 3.94 3.03
N CYS A 152 17.36 4.81 2.36
CA CYS A 152 18.22 4.42 1.25
C CYS A 152 19.60 4.01 1.79
N ASP A 153 19.96 2.75 1.65
CA ASP A 153 21.30 2.23 1.97
C ASP A 153 22.34 2.67 0.91
N ASP A 154 21.92 3.14 -0.26
CA ASP A 154 22.78 3.67 -1.30
C ASP A 154 23.18 5.12 -1.01
N VAL A 155 24.48 5.38 -1.09
CA VAL A 155 25.04 6.73 -1.10
C VAL A 155 24.35 7.53 -2.20
N MET A 156 23.54 8.50 -1.81
CA MET A 156 22.85 9.38 -2.74
C MET A 156 23.87 9.96 -3.71
N VAL A 157 23.80 9.57 -4.97
CA VAL A 157 24.51 10.27 -6.05
C VAL A 157 23.90 11.65 -6.12
N SER A 158 24.60 12.64 -5.58
CA SER A 158 24.20 14.04 -5.69
C SER A 158 24.21 14.41 -7.17
N LEU A 159 23.05 14.61 -7.77
CA LEU A 159 22.95 15.19 -9.10
C LEU A 159 23.63 16.56 -9.06
N PRO A 160 24.55 16.87 -9.99
CA PRO A 160 25.17 18.17 -10.04
C PRO A 160 24.07 19.23 -10.22
N ALA A 161 24.13 20.28 -9.42
CA ALA A 161 23.23 21.40 -9.54
C ALA A 161 23.28 21.93 -10.99
N ALA A 162 22.13 21.98 -11.67
CA ALA A 162 22.03 22.59 -12.98
C ALA A 162 22.54 24.03 -12.87
N GLN A 163 23.68 24.31 -13.48
CA GLN A 163 24.16 25.69 -13.66
C GLN A 163 23.14 26.37 -14.55
N ARG A 164 22.49 27.38 -14.02
CA ARG A 164 21.70 28.34 -14.81
C ARG A 164 22.68 29.33 -15.36
N ASP A 165 22.94 29.28 -16.66
CA ASP A 165 23.48 30.37 -17.44
C ASP A 165 22.39 31.42 -17.69
#